data_95f40fa164acbfa198dbf1846e58afd2
#
_entry.id   95f40fa164acbfa198dbf1846e58afd2
#
_cell.length_a   1.000
_cell.length_b   1.000
_cell.length_c   1.000
_cell.angle_alpha   90.00
_cell.angle_beta   90.00
_cell.angle_gamma   90.00
#
_symmetry.space_group_name_H-M   'P 1'
#
loop_
_entity.id
_entity.type
_entity.pdbx_description
1 polymer ?
#
loop_
_entity_poly.entity_id
_entity_poly.type
_entity_poly.pdbx_seq_one_letter_code
_entity_poly.pdbx_strand_id
1 'polypeptide(L)' 'MEEKILKALQEKGAMRPGDIAAAAGVDKEGAAKVIKKLAKEGKIYSPKRCFYDIRK' A
#
# COMPACT_ATOMS: atom_id res chain seq x y z
N MET A 1 -9.74 5.61 2.31
CA MET A 1 -8.40 5.18 2.71
C MET A 1 -7.75 4.25 1.70
N GLU A 2 -8.47 3.25 1.20
CA GLU A 2 -7.92 2.34 0.20
C GLU A 2 -7.51 3.08 -1.07
N GLU A 3 -8.35 3.99 -1.54
CA GLU A 3 -8.05 4.74 -2.75
C GLU A 3 -6.77 5.55 -2.65
N LYS A 4 -6.54 6.16 -1.49
CA LYS A 4 -5.33 6.96 -1.27
C LYS A 4 -4.09 6.11 -1.33
N ILE A 5 -4.16 4.92 -0.77
CA ILE A 5 -3.04 3.99 -0.78
C ILE A 5 -2.79 3.46 -2.19
N LEU A 6 -3.84 3.08 -2.90
CA LEU A 6 -3.72 2.61 -4.27
C LEU A 6 -3.15 3.71 -5.17
N LYS A 7 -3.62 4.93 -5.00
CA LYS A 7 -3.13 6.05 -5.78
C LYS A 7 -1.65 6.32 -5.51
N ALA A 8 -1.25 6.26 -4.25
CA ALA A 8 0.16 6.45 -3.89
C ALA A 8 1.04 5.41 -4.56
N LEU A 9 0.59 4.15 -4.57
CA LEU A 9 1.33 3.08 -5.21
C LEU A 9 1.38 3.25 -6.73
N GLN A 10 0.30 3.71 -7.33
CA GLN A 10 0.27 3.97 -8.78
C GLN A 10 1.27 5.06 -9.17
N GLU A 11 1.37 6.09 -8.36
CA GLU A 11 2.24 7.21 -8.66
C GLU A 11 3.71 6.93 -8.37
N LYS A 12 3.97 6.23 -7.28
CA LYS A 12 5.34 6.04 -6.80
C LYS A 12 5.89 4.63 -7.01
N GLY A 13 5.02 3.68 -7.28
CA GLY A 13 5.43 2.29 -7.45
C GLY A 13 5.60 1.58 -6.11
N ALA A 14 6.46 0.60 -6.06
CA ALA A 14 6.65 -0.21 -4.86
C ALA A 14 7.17 0.63 -3.70
N MET A 15 6.53 0.50 -2.54
CA MET A 15 6.89 1.26 -1.35
C MET A 15 6.73 0.41 -0.10
N ARG A 16 7.42 0.81 0.94
CA ARG A 16 7.27 0.20 2.26
C ARG A 16 5.96 0.67 2.90
N PRO A 17 5.39 -0.12 3.81
CA PRO A 17 4.15 0.30 4.48
C PRO A 17 4.24 1.67 5.15
N GLY A 18 5.38 1.99 5.76
CA GLY A 18 5.57 3.30 6.38
C GLY A 18 5.54 4.43 5.37
N ASP A 19 6.16 4.22 4.22
CA ASP A 19 6.16 5.22 3.14
C ASP A 19 4.76 5.37 2.55
N ILE A 20 4.04 4.26 2.41
CA ILE A 20 2.67 4.29 1.92
C ILE A 20 1.80 5.08 2.88
N ALA A 21 1.95 4.87 4.18
CA ALA A 21 1.19 5.59 5.19
C ALA A 21 1.46 7.09 5.09
N ALA A 22 2.71 7.47 4.96
CA ALA A 22 3.10 8.87 4.83
C ALA A 22 2.53 9.49 3.56
N ALA A 23 2.63 8.77 2.45
CA ALA A 23 2.13 9.27 1.16
C ALA A 23 0.61 9.39 1.16
N ALA A 24 -0.08 8.47 1.80
CA ALA A 24 -1.54 8.48 1.89
C ALA A 24 -2.06 9.41 2.98
N GLY A 25 -1.18 9.86 3.88
CA GLY A 25 -1.58 10.72 4.99
C GLY A 25 -2.38 9.99 6.06
N VAL A 26 -2.07 8.73 6.31
CA VAL A 26 -2.78 7.92 7.30
C VAL A 26 -1.79 7.33 8.30
N ASP A 27 -2.32 6.79 9.40
CA ASP A 27 -1.50 6.14 10.41
C ASP A 27 -0.88 4.87 9.87
N LYS A 28 0.29 4.51 10.40
CA LYS A 28 0.93 3.25 10.04
C LYS A 28 0.01 2.05 10.31
N GLU A 29 -0.67 2.07 11.45
CA GLU A 29 -1.57 0.97 11.80
C GLU A 29 -2.73 0.87 10.83
N GLY A 30 -3.33 2.01 10.50
CA GLY A 30 -4.41 2.05 9.52
C GLY A 30 -3.95 1.60 8.16
N ALA A 31 -2.78 2.09 7.73
CA ALA A 31 -2.21 1.70 6.46
C ALA A 31 -1.90 0.21 6.42
N ALA A 32 -1.34 -0.33 7.49
CA ALA A 32 -1.02 -1.76 7.54
C ALA A 32 -2.27 -2.62 7.40
N LYS A 33 -3.35 -2.23 8.07
CA LYS A 33 -4.62 -2.97 7.96
C LYS A 33 -5.17 -2.93 6.55
N VAL A 34 -5.15 -1.76 5.93
CA VAL A 34 -5.66 -1.60 4.56
C VAL A 34 -4.77 -2.35 3.57
N ILE A 35 -3.45 -2.27 3.76
CA ILE A 35 -2.51 -2.98 2.91
C ILE A 35 -2.76 -4.49 2.96
N LYS A 36 -2.94 -5.03 4.14
CA LYS A 36 -3.24 -6.46 4.29
C LYS A 36 -4.56 -6.82 3.61
N LYS A 37 -5.56 -5.97 3.75
CA LYS A 37 -6.85 -6.19 3.12
C LYS A 37 -6.72 -6.16 1.60
N LEU A 38 -6.03 -5.18 1.06
CA LEU A 38 -5.84 -5.06 -0.38
C LEU A 38 -5.03 -6.23 -0.94
N ALA A 39 -4.01 -6.66 -0.21
CA ALA A 39 -3.22 -7.82 -0.62
C ALA A 39 -4.08 -9.09 -0.63
N LYS A 40 -4.93 -9.24 0.38
CA LYS A 40 -5.84 -10.37 0.45
C LYS A 40 -6.85 -10.37 -0.70
N GLU A 41 -7.27 -9.18 -1.10
CA GLU A 41 -8.21 -9.03 -2.22
C GLU A 41 -7.53 -9.14 -3.58
N GLY A 42 -6.21 -9.17 -3.60
CA GLY A 42 -5.45 -9.29 -4.83
C GLY A 42 -5.26 -7.97 -5.58
N LYS A 43 -5.50 -6.85 -4.92
CA LYS A 43 -5.32 -5.53 -5.53
C LYS A 43 -3.89 -5.05 -5.49
N ILE A 44 -3.14 -5.51 -4.52
CA ILE A 44 -1.72 -5.20 -4.39
C ILE A 44 -0.96 -6.49 -4.11
N TYR A 45 0.36 -6.44 -4.28
CA TYR A 45 1.21 -7.59 -4.01
C TYR A 45 2.55 -7.12 -3.47
N SER A 46 3.33 -8.05 -2.96
CA SER A 46 4.65 -7.75 -2.40
C SER A 46 5.73 -8.27 -3.36
N PRO A 47 6.28 -7.39 -4.21
CA PRO A 47 7.33 -7.83 -5.15
C PRO A 47 8.64 -8.12 -4.45
N LYS A 48 8.86 -7.50 -3.29
CA LYS A 48 10.05 -7.71 -2.48
C LYS A 48 9.64 -7.72 -1.01
N ARG A 49 10.53 -8.23 -0.17
CA ARG A 49 10.30 -8.23 1.25
C ARG A 49 10.06 -6.81 1.77
N CYS A 50 8.97 -6.63 2.49
CA CYS A 50 8.58 -5.34 3.07
C CYS A 50 8.22 -4.26 2.05
N PHE A 51 8.06 -4.62 0.78
CA PHE A 51 7.58 -3.69 -0.24
C PHE A 51 6.23 -4.14 -0.76
N TYR A 52 5.41 -3.18 -1.13
CA TYR A 52 4.10 -3.44 -1.73
C TYR A 52 3.93 -2.58 -2.97
N ASP A 53 3.29 -3.13 -3.97
CA ASP A 53 3.04 -2.43 -5.21
C ASP A 53 1.64 -2.77 -5.69
N ILE A 54 1.10 -1.92 -6.56
CA ILE A 54 -0.23 -2.15 -7.11
C ILE A 54 -0.15 -3.28 -8.12
N ARG A 55 -1.16 -4.13 -8.09
CA ARG A 55 -1.24 -5.24 -9.03
C ARG A 55 -2.06 -4.82 -10.23
N LYS A 56 -1.45 -4.93 -11.37
CA LYS A 56 -2.13 -4.58 -12.63
C LYS A 56 -2.81 -5.77 -13.26
#